data_9424921dab9cea5d18f4b79a1ec752f0
#
_entry.id   9424921dab9cea5d18f4b79a1ec752f0
#
_cell.length_a   1.000
_cell.length_b   1.000
_cell.length_c   1.000
_cell.angle_alpha   90.00
_cell.angle_beta   90.00
_cell.angle_gamma   90.00
#
_symmetry.space_group_name_H-M   'P 1'
#
loop_
_entity.id
_entity.type
_entity.pdbx_description
1 polymer ?
#
loop_
_entity_poly.entity_id
_entity_poly.type
_entity_poly.pdbx_seq_one_letter_code
_entity_poly.pdbx_strand_id
1 'polypeptide(L)'
;MFSRMYLEITTCCNLSCSFCPGTKRPAAFLSPEDFRTLAAKLRPYGQYLYLHVMGEPLLHPQLPELLEICRALGFRATLTTNGTLLPKKQAALLDAPALRKVSISLHSFEANEAGDFSAYLTGCTDFAHAAKKSGILTDFRLWNLDGAQTKGLHDRNVEILAHLHAAFPGVWQKNTWCWRLEDGVFVSFGERFDWPDEQAAERGSQGRCRALSDQIAVLSDGTVVPCCLDNEGALALGNLFRQALSDILASLPACAIREGFARGERAAPLCRRCGYAERFGTR
;
A
#
# COMPACT_ATOMS: atom_id res chain seq x y z
N MET A 1 -0.44 16.17 11.02
CA MET A 1 -1.43 15.37 10.27
C MET A 1 -0.68 14.42 9.36
N PHE A 2 -1.08 13.14 9.33
CA PHE A 2 -0.48 12.15 8.43
C PHE A 2 -1.06 12.30 7.02
N SER A 3 -0.21 12.24 6.00
CA SER A 3 -0.65 12.16 4.60
C SER A 3 -1.03 10.73 4.20
N ARG A 4 -0.60 9.72 4.97
CA ARG A 4 -0.86 8.30 4.74
C ARG A 4 -1.13 7.59 6.05
N MET A 5 -2.36 7.17 6.22
CA MET A 5 -2.72 6.28 7.32
C MET A 5 -3.13 4.94 6.73
N TYR A 6 -2.48 3.87 7.16
CA TYR A 6 -2.79 2.52 6.72
C TYR A 6 -3.65 1.85 7.78
N LEU A 7 -4.74 1.24 7.34
CA LEU A 7 -5.57 0.38 8.16
C LEU A 7 -5.73 -0.95 7.43
N GLU A 8 -5.10 -1.98 7.95
CA GLU A 8 -5.17 -3.31 7.39
C GLU A 8 -6.57 -3.89 7.58
N ILE A 9 -7.21 -4.24 6.47
CA ILE A 9 -8.57 -4.80 6.52
C ILE A 9 -8.59 -6.32 6.40
N THR A 10 -7.49 -6.93 5.95
CA THR A 10 -7.32 -8.38 5.87
C THR A 10 -5.85 -8.77 5.80
N THR A 11 -5.53 -9.95 6.32
CA THR A 11 -4.25 -10.63 6.15
C THR A 11 -4.30 -11.69 5.03
N CYS A 12 -5.50 -12.01 4.51
CA CYS A 12 -5.71 -13.02 3.49
C CYS A 12 -5.27 -12.50 2.10
N CYS A 13 -4.53 -13.30 1.35
CA CYS A 13 -4.19 -13.04 -0.03
C CYS A 13 -4.41 -14.29 -0.89
N ASN A 14 -4.80 -14.11 -2.14
CA ASN A 14 -4.97 -15.20 -3.11
C ASN A 14 -3.71 -15.45 -3.96
N LEU A 15 -2.62 -14.72 -3.72
CA LEU A 15 -1.33 -14.89 -4.37
C LEU A 15 -0.21 -15.06 -3.34
N SER A 16 0.90 -15.69 -3.74
CA SER A 16 2.14 -15.85 -2.97
C SER A 16 3.31 -15.28 -3.78
N CYS A 17 3.35 -13.96 -3.93
CA CYS A 17 4.37 -13.28 -4.72
C CYS A 17 5.77 -13.46 -4.13
N SER A 18 6.79 -13.71 -4.98
CA SER A 18 8.17 -13.96 -4.56
C SER A 18 8.83 -12.80 -3.80
N PHE A 19 8.36 -11.59 -4.04
CA PHE A 19 8.86 -10.36 -3.40
C PHE A 19 8.10 -9.97 -2.12
N CYS A 20 7.01 -10.68 -1.80
CA CYS A 20 6.17 -10.40 -0.64
C CYS A 20 6.58 -11.30 0.54
N PRO A 21 6.86 -10.74 1.73
CA PRO A 21 7.25 -11.56 2.88
C PRO A 21 6.11 -12.44 3.41
N GLY A 22 4.88 -12.16 2.95
CA GLY A 22 3.70 -12.74 3.58
C GLY A 22 3.52 -12.26 5.02
N THR A 23 2.71 -12.97 5.80
CA THR A 23 2.58 -12.73 7.24
C THR A 23 2.39 -14.03 7.99
N LYS A 24 2.95 -14.12 9.19
CA LYS A 24 2.77 -15.24 10.13
C LYS A 24 1.55 -15.04 11.01
N ARG A 25 0.94 -13.85 10.97
CA ARG A 25 -0.28 -13.55 11.73
C ARG A 25 -1.47 -14.37 11.21
N PRO A 26 -2.44 -14.70 12.06
CA PRO A 26 -3.62 -15.46 11.63
C PRO A 26 -4.36 -14.81 10.47
N ALA A 27 -4.96 -15.65 9.62
CA ALA A 27 -5.87 -15.19 8.58
C ALA A 27 -7.07 -14.47 9.21
N ALA A 28 -7.32 -13.23 8.80
CA ALA A 28 -8.35 -12.40 9.39
C ALA A 28 -8.97 -11.45 8.36
N PHE A 29 -10.24 -11.12 8.60
CA PHE A 29 -10.95 -10.00 7.97
C PHE A 29 -11.44 -9.08 9.08
N LEU A 30 -11.11 -7.80 9.00
CA LEU A 30 -11.53 -6.81 9.98
C LEU A 30 -13.04 -6.55 9.86
N SER A 31 -13.79 -6.73 10.94
CA SER A 31 -15.24 -6.51 10.91
C SER A 31 -15.58 -5.04 10.62
N PRO A 32 -16.74 -4.73 10.02
CA PRO A 32 -17.16 -3.34 9.81
C PRO A 32 -17.28 -2.55 11.12
N GLU A 33 -17.65 -3.16 12.22
CA GLU A 33 -17.74 -2.54 13.53
C GLU A 33 -16.36 -2.14 14.06
N ASP A 34 -15.40 -3.08 14.01
CA ASP A 34 -14.00 -2.83 14.39
C ASP A 34 -13.36 -1.81 13.47
N PHE A 35 -13.59 -1.92 12.15
CA PHE A 35 -13.13 -0.94 11.18
C PHE A 35 -13.63 0.46 11.50
N ARG A 36 -14.93 0.63 11.79
CA ARG A 36 -15.52 1.90 12.17
C ARG A 36 -14.85 2.46 13.43
N THR A 37 -14.62 1.63 14.42
CA THR A 37 -13.98 1.99 15.68
C THR A 37 -12.56 2.51 15.46
N LEU A 38 -11.75 1.78 14.72
CA LEU A 38 -10.36 2.17 14.42
C LEU A 38 -10.30 3.40 13.51
N ALA A 39 -11.10 3.42 12.44
CA ALA A 39 -11.14 4.53 11.50
C ALA A 39 -11.60 5.84 12.18
N ALA A 40 -12.59 5.80 13.05
CA ALA A 40 -13.03 6.98 13.79
C ALA A 40 -11.90 7.58 14.64
N LYS A 41 -11.09 6.75 15.30
CA LYS A 41 -9.92 7.20 16.06
C LYS A 41 -8.79 7.76 15.19
N LEU A 42 -8.66 7.29 13.94
CA LEU A 42 -7.68 7.80 12.97
C LEU A 42 -8.11 9.12 12.33
N ARG A 43 -9.42 9.38 12.21
CA ARG A 43 -9.94 10.53 11.43
C ARG A 43 -9.38 11.90 11.83
N PRO A 44 -9.17 12.23 13.13
CA PRO A 44 -8.57 13.50 13.52
C PRO A 44 -7.15 13.74 13.02
N TYR A 45 -6.46 12.68 12.60
CA TYR A 45 -5.03 12.70 12.24
C TYR A 45 -4.78 12.76 10.73
N GLY A 46 -5.80 12.59 9.89
CA GLY A 46 -5.67 12.69 8.45
C GLY A 46 -6.97 12.39 7.70
N GLN A 47 -6.95 12.59 6.39
CA GLN A 47 -8.11 12.36 5.52
C GLN A 47 -7.90 11.20 4.53
N TYR A 48 -6.67 10.72 4.34
CA TYR A 48 -6.37 9.64 3.40
C TYR A 48 -6.17 8.33 4.16
N LEU A 49 -7.00 7.34 3.84
CA LEU A 49 -6.95 6.02 4.46
C LEU A 49 -6.60 4.97 3.40
N TYR A 50 -5.51 4.26 3.63
CA TYR A 50 -5.01 3.19 2.79
C TYR A 50 -5.46 1.86 3.39
N LEU A 51 -6.31 1.12 2.68
CA LEU A 51 -6.96 -0.08 3.20
C LEU A 51 -6.12 -1.35 2.94
N HIS A 52 -4.84 -1.28 3.29
CA HIS A 52 -3.92 -2.42 3.17
C HIS A 52 -2.69 -2.22 4.06
N VAL A 53 -2.14 -3.32 4.53
CA VAL A 53 -0.75 -3.51 4.96
C VAL A 53 -0.29 -4.79 4.29
N MET A 54 -0.88 -5.93 4.68
CA MET A 54 -0.77 -7.22 4.01
C MET A 54 -2.11 -7.61 3.38
N GLY A 55 -2.15 -8.78 2.73
CA GLY A 55 -3.36 -9.35 2.14
C GLY A 55 -3.79 -8.69 0.83
N GLU A 56 -4.91 -9.16 0.29
CA GLU A 56 -5.58 -8.63 -0.90
C GLU A 56 -6.92 -8.02 -0.50
N PRO A 57 -7.07 -6.68 -0.54
CA PRO A 57 -8.29 -6.00 -0.10
C PRO A 57 -9.55 -6.43 -0.82
N LEU A 58 -9.45 -6.84 -2.09
CA LEU A 58 -10.63 -7.27 -2.88
C LEU A 58 -11.17 -8.64 -2.44
N LEU A 59 -10.44 -9.39 -1.61
CA LEU A 59 -10.97 -10.59 -0.94
C LEU A 59 -11.93 -10.25 0.18
N HIS A 60 -11.87 -9.05 0.74
CA HIS A 60 -12.70 -8.70 1.89
C HIS A 60 -14.19 -8.79 1.52
N PRO A 61 -15.00 -9.66 2.20
CA PRO A 61 -16.38 -9.91 1.82
C PRO A 61 -17.27 -8.67 1.95
N GLN A 62 -16.96 -7.81 2.92
CA GLN A 62 -17.74 -6.60 3.24
C GLN A 62 -17.01 -5.32 2.80
N LEU A 63 -16.11 -5.37 1.80
CA LEU A 63 -15.38 -4.18 1.31
C LEU A 63 -16.32 -3.00 0.97
N PRO A 64 -17.47 -3.18 0.32
CA PRO A 64 -18.39 -2.07 0.05
C PRO A 64 -18.86 -1.35 1.33
N GLU A 65 -19.14 -2.11 2.40
CA GLU A 65 -19.53 -1.54 3.69
C GLU A 65 -18.39 -0.75 4.33
N LEU A 66 -17.13 -1.26 4.25
CA LEU A 66 -15.97 -0.52 4.74
C LEU A 66 -15.76 0.80 3.98
N LEU A 67 -15.98 0.81 2.66
CA LEU A 67 -15.90 2.02 1.85
C LEU A 67 -17.04 3.01 2.19
N GLU A 68 -18.22 2.52 2.52
CA GLU A 68 -19.32 3.37 2.99
C GLU A 68 -19.00 3.97 4.38
N ILE A 69 -18.36 3.22 5.29
CA ILE A 69 -17.86 3.76 6.55
C ILE A 69 -16.81 4.86 6.29
N CYS A 70 -15.90 4.65 5.33
CA CYS A 70 -14.95 5.69 4.92
C CYS A 70 -15.67 6.96 4.46
N ARG A 71 -16.74 6.84 3.67
CA ARG A 71 -17.57 7.95 3.21
C ARG A 71 -18.20 8.69 4.40
N ALA A 72 -18.85 7.94 5.28
CA ALA A 72 -19.55 8.49 6.45
C ALA A 72 -18.60 9.26 7.40
N LEU A 73 -17.34 8.79 7.52
CA LEU A 73 -16.31 9.43 8.33
C LEU A 73 -15.53 10.54 7.57
N GLY A 74 -15.82 10.76 6.27
CA GLY A 74 -15.15 11.77 5.45
C GLY A 74 -13.72 11.42 5.05
N PHE A 75 -13.39 10.14 4.94
CA PHE A 75 -12.11 9.69 4.40
C PHE A 75 -12.12 9.63 2.87
N ARG A 76 -10.93 9.77 2.30
CA ARG A 76 -10.59 9.41 0.93
C ARG A 76 -9.81 8.11 0.95
N ALA A 77 -10.48 7.02 0.55
CA ALA A 77 -9.89 5.68 0.60
C ALA A 77 -8.95 5.42 -0.59
N THR A 78 -7.90 4.65 -0.34
CA THR A 78 -6.98 4.14 -1.35
C THR A 78 -6.85 2.63 -1.18
N LEU A 79 -6.97 1.89 -2.27
CA LEU A 79 -6.71 0.46 -2.33
C LEU A 79 -5.39 0.19 -3.05
N THR A 80 -4.66 -0.83 -2.62
CA THR A 80 -3.62 -1.49 -3.42
C THR A 80 -4.04 -2.94 -3.60
N THR A 81 -4.12 -3.40 -4.83
CA THR A 81 -4.58 -4.73 -5.20
C THR A 81 -3.63 -5.41 -6.18
N ASN A 82 -3.62 -6.73 -6.18
CA ASN A 82 -2.96 -7.51 -7.22
C ASN A 82 -3.75 -7.54 -8.55
N GLY A 83 -4.96 -7.00 -8.58
CA GLY A 83 -5.78 -6.84 -9.78
C GLY A 83 -6.58 -8.05 -10.22
N THR A 84 -6.29 -9.26 -9.71
CA THR A 84 -6.93 -10.51 -10.19
C THR A 84 -8.45 -10.56 -9.99
N LEU A 85 -8.96 -9.82 -9.02
CA LEU A 85 -10.38 -9.76 -8.70
C LEU A 85 -11.12 -8.53 -9.24
N LEU A 86 -10.43 -7.63 -9.94
CA LEU A 86 -11.04 -6.41 -10.48
C LEU A 86 -12.28 -6.70 -11.35
N PRO A 87 -12.26 -7.63 -12.31
CA PRO A 87 -13.44 -7.89 -13.13
C PRO A 87 -14.69 -8.28 -12.32
N LYS A 88 -14.50 -8.97 -11.18
CA LYS A 88 -15.58 -9.41 -10.30
C LYS A 88 -16.05 -8.33 -9.32
N LYS A 89 -15.19 -7.38 -8.97
CA LYS A 89 -15.45 -6.37 -7.94
C LYS A 89 -15.68 -4.96 -8.50
N GLN A 90 -15.50 -4.77 -9.80
CA GLN A 90 -15.54 -3.48 -10.47
C GLN A 90 -16.79 -2.67 -10.12
N ALA A 91 -17.99 -3.22 -10.25
CA ALA A 91 -19.22 -2.49 -9.99
C ALA A 91 -19.24 -1.86 -8.59
N ALA A 92 -18.92 -2.67 -7.57
CA ALA A 92 -18.91 -2.20 -6.18
C ALA A 92 -17.83 -1.14 -5.90
N LEU A 93 -16.71 -1.17 -6.62
CA LEU A 93 -15.66 -0.16 -6.49
C LEU A 93 -16.06 1.16 -7.17
N LEU A 94 -16.70 1.09 -8.33
CA LEU A 94 -17.12 2.27 -9.09
C LEU A 94 -18.26 3.03 -8.40
N ASP A 95 -19.09 2.34 -7.62
CA ASP A 95 -20.18 2.91 -6.85
C ASP A 95 -19.74 3.45 -5.46
N ALA A 96 -18.45 3.45 -5.15
CA ALA A 96 -17.93 3.84 -3.83
C ALA A 96 -17.39 5.28 -3.81
N PRO A 97 -18.15 6.30 -3.37
CA PRO A 97 -17.74 7.71 -3.43
C PRO A 97 -16.52 8.06 -2.58
N ALA A 98 -16.21 7.25 -1.56
CA ALA A 98 -15.01 7.44 -0.76
C ALA A 98 -13.74 6.93 -1.46
N LEU A 99 -13.88 6.07 -2.47
CA LEU A 99 -12.74 5.50 -3.16
C LEU A 99 -12.10 6.53 -4.08
N ARG A 100 -10.92 7.01 -3.69
CA ARG A 100 -10.18 8.01 -4.45
C ARG A 100 -9.21 7.41 -5.46
N LYS A 101 -8.57 6.29 -5.08
CA LYS A 101 -7.48 5.71 -5.87
C LYS A 101 -7.44 4.20 -5.73
N VAL A 102 -7.19 3.52 -6.84
CA VAL A 102 -6.82 2.10 -6.87
C VAL A 102 -5.42 1.98 -7.48
N SER A 103 -4.49 1.41 -6.73
CA SER A 103 -3.16 1.05 -7.20
C SER A 103 -3.14 -0.43 -7.55
N ILE A 104 -2.81 -0.77 -8.79
CA ILE A 104 -2.81 -2.15 -9.30
C ILE A 104 -1.36 -2.60 -9.45
N SER A 105 -0.96 -3.60 -8.67
CA SER A 105 0.39 -4.15 -8.68
C SER A 105 0.55 -5.15 -9.83
N LEU A 106 0.74 -4.69 -11.08
CA LEU A 106 0.81 -5.55 -12.26
C LEU A 106 1.94 -6.58 -12.18
N HIS A 107 3.05 -6.22 -11.51
CA HIS A 107 4.18 -7.12 -11.27
C HIS A 107 3.84 -8.33 -10.40
N SER A 108 2.72 -8.29 -9.65
CA SER A 108 2.29 -9.42 -8.82
C SER A 108 1.75 -10.61 -9.63
N PHE A 109 1.47 -10.42 -10.92
CA PHE A 109 0.99 -11.52 -11.78
C PHE A 109 2.02 -12.65 -11.93
N GLU A 110 3.30 -12.41 -11.65
CA GLU A 110 4.33 -13.46 -11.61
C GLU A 110 3.94 -14.65 -10.70
N ALA A 111 3.14 -14.39 -9.66
CA ALA A 111 2.64 -15.39 -8.73
C ALA A 111 1.32 -16.08 -9.17
N ASN A 112 0.80 -15.72 -10.35
CA ASN A 112 -0.46 -16.24 -10.88
C ASN A 112 -0.20 -17.12 -12.13
N GLU A 113 0.59 -18.16 -11.98
CA GLU A 113 1.08 -19.01 -13.09
C GLU A 113 -0.04 -19.64 -13.93
N ALA A 114 -1.19 -19.93 -13.32
CA ALA A 114 -2.34 -20.55 -13.99
C ALA A 114 -3.27 -19.54 -14.70
N GLY A 115 -2.99 -18.25 -14.60
CA GLY A 115 -3.85 -17.20 -15.14
C GLY A 115 -3.53 -16.85 -16.59
N ASP A 116 -4.56 -16.48 -17.36
CA ASP A 116 -4.40 -15.83 -18.67
C ASP A 116 -3.90 -14.39 -18.47
N PHE A 117 -2.66 -14.15 -18.85
CA PHE A 117 -2.02 -12.85 -18.66
C PHE A 117 -2.64 -11.74 -19.51
N SER A 118 -3.03 -12.06 -20.73
CA SER A 118 -3.67 -11.08 -21.63
C SER A 118 -5.06 -10.67 -21.10
N ALA A 119 -5.86 -11.65 -20.69
CA ALA A 119 -7.15 -11.39 -20.06
C ALA A 119 -7.02 -10.60 -18.76
N TYR A 120 -5.98 -10.90 -17.96
CA TYR A 120 -5.69 -10.14 -16.74
C TYR A 120 -5.37 -8.67 -17.04
N LEU A 121 -4.47 -8.40 -18.00
CA LEU A 121 -4.11 -7.03 -18.38
C LEU A 121 -5.32 -6.28 -18.92
N THR A 122 -6.12 -6.92 -19.76
CA THR A 122 -7.38 -6.36 -20.30
C THR A 122 -8.32 -6.00 -19.15
N GLY A 123 -8.55 -6.88 -18.20
CA GLY A 123 -9.39 -6.59 -17.02
C GLY A 123 -8.88 -5.41 -16.17
N CYS A 124 -7.56 -5.26 -16.05
CA CYS A 124 -6.96 -4.12 -15.35
C CYS A 124 -7.13 -2.79 -16.11
N THR A 125 -6.97 -2.80 -17.44
CA THR A 125 -7.15 -1.59 -18.26
C THR A 125 -8.63 -1.20 -18.42
N ASP A 126 -9.53 -2.18 -18.56
CA ASP A 126 -10.98 -1.94 -18.57
C ASP A 126 -11.46 -1.30 -17.26
N PHE A 127 -10.94 -1.80 -16.13
CA PHE A 127 -11.20 -1.15 -14.85
C PHE A 127 -10.71 0.30 -14.84
N ALA A 128 -9.50 0.58 -15.34
CA ALA A 128 -8.96 1.94 -15.35
C ALA A 128 -9.80 2.89 -16.19
N HIS A 129 -10.28 2.45 -17.37
CA HIS A 129 -11.20 3.24 -18.21
C HIS A 129 -12.54 3.52 -17.51
N ALA A 130 -13.09 2.53 -16.80
CA ALA A 130 -14.32 2.70 -16.04
C ALA A 130 -14.10 3.61 -14.81
N ALA A 131 -13.02 3.40 -14.06
CA ALA A 131 -12.64 4.15 -12.88
C ALA A 131 -12.47 5.65 -13.17
N LYS A 132 -11.85 5.99 -14.31
CA LYS A 132 -11.73 7.38 -14.78
C LYS A 132 -13.09 8.05 -14.91
N LYS A 133 -14.10 7.37 -15.47
CA LYS A 133 -15.46 7.93 -15.62
C LYS A 133 -16.13 8.19 -14.26
N SER A 134 -15.77 7.44 -13.24
CA SER A 134 -16.25 7.62 -11.86
C SER A 134 -15.33 8.55 -11.03
N GLY A 135 -14.33 9.19 -11.63
CA GLY A 135 -13.40 10.09 -10.91
C GLY A 135 -12.40 9.38 -9.99
N ILE A 136 -12.24 8.07 -10.13
CA ILE A 136 -11.30 7.25 -9.35
C ILE A 136 -9.97 7.21 -10.09
N LEU A 137 -8.89 7.58 -9.41
CA LEU A 137 -7.53 7.51 -9.95
C LEU A 137 -7.06 6.06 -10.03
N THR A 138 -6.41 5.69 -11.12
CA THR A 138 -5.76 4.39 -11.27
C THR A 138 -4.25 4.55 -11.42
N ASP A 139 -3.48 3.72 -10.70
CA ASP A 139 -2.02 3.72 -10.76
C ASP A 139 -1.51 2.28 -10.96
N PHE A 140 -1.08 1.99 -12.17
CA PHE A 140 -0.41 0.72 -12.48
C PHE A 140 0.99 0.74 -11.87
N ARG A 141 1.32 -0.26 -11.05
CA ARG A 141 2.60 -0.34 -10.35
C ARG A 141 3.47 -1.43 -10.95
N LEU A 142 4.68 -1.06 -11.31
CA LEU A 142 5.77 -1.94 -11.73
C LEU A 142 6.94 -1.75 -10.74
N TRP A 143 6.81 -2.35 -9.56
CA TRP A 143 7.79 -2.24 -8.46
C TRP A 143 8.69 -3.47 -8.40
N ASN A 144 9.16 -3.88 -9.56
CA ASN A 144 10.01 -5.05 -9.78
C ASN A 144 11.32 -4.71 -10.49
N LEU A 145 11.73 -3.45 -10.48
CA LEU A 145 13.02 -3.06 -11.08
C LEU A 145 14.17 -3.58 -10.21
N ASP A 146 15.20 -4.13 -10.86
CA ASP A 146 16.36 -4.73 -10.20
C ASP A 146 17.58 -3.78 -10.19
N GLY A 147 17.36 -2.50 -9.93
CA GLY A 147 18.44 -1.51 -9.93
C GLY A 147 18.99 -1.22 -11.32
N ALA A 148 20.32 -1.02 -11.44
CA ALA A 148 20.94 -0.53 -12.65
C ALA A 148 20.93 -1.51 -13.84
N GLN A 149 20.71 -2.82 -13.58
CA GLN A 149 20.89 -3.84 -14.61
C GLN A 149 19.73 -3.94 -15.59
N THR A 150 18.50 -3.74 -15.14
CA THR A 150 17.33 -3.97 -15.99
C THR A 150 16.40 -2.77 -16.05
N LYS A 151 16.41 -1.86 -15.09
CA LYS A 151 15.53 -0.68 -15.00
C LYS A 151 14.14 -0.91 -15.61
N GLY A 152 13.52 -2.02 -15.27
CA GLY A 152 12.18 -2.37 -15.71
C GLY A 152 12.07 -3.16 -16.99
N LEU A 153 13.15 -3.64 -17.53
CA LEU A 153 13.14 -4.48 -18.74
C LEU A 153 13.09 -5.97 -18.39
N HIS A 154 12.28 -6.35 -17.39
CA HIS A 154 11.80 -7.72 -17.32
C HIS A 154 10.93 -8.02 -18.55
N ASP A 155 11.00 -9.22 -19.10
CA ASP A 155 10.22 -9.63 -20.28
C ASP A 155 8.75 -9.31 -20.10
N ARG A 156 8.19 -9.57 -18.90
CA ARG A 156 6.82 -9.23 -18.55
C ARG A 156 6.55 -7.72 -18.51
N ASN A 157 7.50 -6.90 -18.09
CA ASN A 157 7.34 -5.44 -18.09
C ASN A 157 7.26 -4.89 -19.51
N VAL A 158 7.99 -5.49 -20.46
CA VAL A 158 7.90 -5.12 -21.89
C VAL A 158 6.50 -5.40 -22.42
N GLU A 159 5.96 -6.59 -22.13
CA GLU A 159 4.61 -6.98 -22.54
C GLU A 159 3.53 -6.11 -21.86
N ILE A 160 3.66 -5.85 -20.55
CA ILE A 160 2.77 -4.94 -19.82
C ILE A 160 2.78 -3.55 -20.45
N LEU A 161 3.95 -2.98 -20.71
CA LEU A 161 4.05 -1.63 -21.28
C LEU A 161 3.48 -1.58 -22.70
N ALA A 162 3.70 -2.61 -23.52
CA ALA A 162 3.10 -2.71 -24.85
C ALA A 162 1.56 -2.72 -24.76
N HIS A 163 0.99 -3.51 -23.84
CA HIS A 163 -0.45 -3.54 -23.58
C HIS A 163 -0.99 -2.17 -23.11
N LEU A 164 -0.30 -1.54 -22.16
CA LEU A 164 -0.68 -0.22 -21.67
C LEU A 164 -0.60 0.84 -22.79
N HIS A 165 0.39 0.79 -23.68
CA HIS A 165 0.46 1.70 -24.82
C HIS A 165 -0.68 1.48 -25.83
N ALA A 166 -1.12 0.23 -26.02
CA ALA A 166 -2.27 -0.07 -26.87
C ALA A 166 -3.58 0.43 -26.22
N ALA A 167 -3.74 0.27 -24.91
CA ALA A 167 -4.94 0.71 -24.18
C ALA A 167 -5.00 2.24 -23.99
N PHE A 168 -3.84 2.91 -23.89
CA PHE A 168 -3.69 4.35 -23.67
C PHE A 168 -2.74 4.95 -24.73
N PRO A 169 -3.18 5.11 -25.99
CA PRO A 169 -2.30 5.40 -27.12
C PRO A 169 -1.79 6.85 -27.20
N GLY A 170 -2.15 7.71 -26.24
CA GLY A 170 -1.69 9.09 -26.20
C GLY A 170 -0.20 9.25 -25.86
N VAL A 171 0.28 10.49 -25.87
CA VAL A 171 1.65 10.82 -25.40
C VAL A 171 1.68 10.79 -23.88
N TRP A 172 2.40 9.85 -23.32
CA TRP A 172 2.56 9.75 -21.88
C TRP A 172 3.43 10.88 -21.33
N GLN A 173 2.98 11.49 -20.25
CA GLN A 173 3.68 12.62 -19.65
C GLN A 173 4.44 12.16 -18.40
N LYS A 174 5.76 12.37 -18.40
CA LYS A 174 6.61 12.03 -17.25
C LYS A 174 6.45 13.08 -16.16
N ASN A 175 6.11 12.62 -14.96
CA ASN A 175 6.16 13.37 -13.71
C ASN A 175 7.34 12.89 -12.86
N THR A 176 7.60 13.52 -11.73
CA THR A 176 8.73 13.16 -10.84
C THR A 176 8.72 11.70 -10.39
N TRP A 177 7.52 11.11 -10.18
CA TRP A 177 7.36 9.80 -9.54
C TRP A 177 6.60 8.76 -10.38
N CYS A 178 6.00 9.18 -11.49
CA CYS A 178 5.18 8.33 -12.33
C CYS A 178 5.07 8.89 -13.74
N TRP A 179 4.53 8.08 -14.64
CA TRP A 179 4.07 8.55 -15.96
C TRP A 179 2.56 8.66 -15.93
N ARG A 180 2.02 9.79 -16.39
CA ARG A 180 0.59 9.95 -16.65
C ARG A 180 0.30 9.44 -18.05
N LEU A 181 -0.54 8.41 -18.14
CA LEU A 181 -0.95 7.80 -19.41
C LEU A 181 -2.05 8.63 -20.04
N GLU A 182 -3.02 8.97 -19.23
CA GLU A 182 -4.10 9.91 -19.52
C GLU A 182 -4.60 10.54 -18.22
N ASP A 183 -5.65 11.36 -18.29
CA ASP A 183 -6.20 12.00 -17.11
C ASP A 183 -6.77 10.96 -16.13
N GLY A 184 -6.29 11.01 -14.89
CA GLY A 184 -6.66 10.06 -13.84
C GLY A 184 -5.96 8.69 -13.90
N VAL A 185 -5.15 8.38 -14.94
CA VAL A 185 -4.48 7.09 -15.11
C VAL A 185 -2.96 7.25 -15.15
N PHE A 186 -2.27 6.49 -14.33
CA PHE A 186 -0.82 6.58 -14.13
C PHE A 186 -0.15 5.21 -14.19
N VAL A 187 1.15 5.20 -14.50
CA VAL A 187 2.05 4.08 -14.23
C VAL A 187 3.23 4.55 -13.40
N SER A 188 3.53 3.80 -12.32
CA SER A 188 4.63 4.08 -11.42
C SER A 188 5.63 2.93 -11.39
N PHE A 189 6.93 3.31 -11.41
CA PHE A 189 8.02 2.36 -11.37
C PHE A 189 8.70 2.42 -10.01
N GLY A 190 9.16 1.28 -9.52
CA GLY A 190 9.89 1.19 -8.28
C GLY A 190 10.88 0.03 -8.30
N GLU A 191 12.04 0.24 -7.67
CA GLU A 191 13.01 -0.81 -7.48
C GLU A 191 12.51 -1.79 -6.41
N ARG A 192 12.91 -3.05 -6.53
CA ARG A 192 12.76 -4.03 -5.46
C ARG A 192 13.48 -3.54 -4.21
N PHE A 193 13.01 -3.97 -3.08
CA PHE A 193 13.66 -3.71 -1.80
C PHE A 193 13.47 -4.90 -0.88
N ASP A 194 14.41 -5.08 0.02
CA ASP A 194 14.27 -6.09 1.06
C ASP A 194 13.37 -5.56 2.17
N TRP A 195 12.34 -6.35 2.48
CA TRP A 195 11.46 -6.05 3.59
C TRP A 195 12.23 -6.05 4.91
N PRO A 196 11.85 -5.20 5.87
CA PRO A 196 12.46 -5.25 7.18
C PRO A 196 12.18 -6.61 7.84
N ASP A 197 13.25 -7.24 8.33
CA ASP A 197 13.20 -8.54 9.01
C ASP A 197 14.11 -8.46 10.24
N GLU A 198 13.60 -8.88 11.40
CA GLU A 198 14.35 -8.87 12.67
C GLU A 198 15.58 -9.76 12.64
N GLN A 199 15.59 -10.79 11.79
CA GLN A 199 16.70 -11.73 11.64
C GLN A 199 17.71 -11.31 10.56
N ALA A 200 17.37 -10.34 9.72
CA ALA A 200 18.27 -9.85 8.69
C ALA A 200 19.45 -9.04 9.28
N ALA A 201 20.56 -8.99 8.56
CA ALA A 201 21.69 -8.15 8.94
C ALA A 201 21.30 -6.66 8.96
N GLU A 202 21.91 -5.90 9.89
CA GLU A 202 21.73 -4.45 9.92
C GLU A 202 22.38 -3.80 8.70
N ARG A 203 21.64 -2.86 8.07
CA ARG A 203 22.07 -2.08 6.90
C ARG A 203 22.66 -0.71 7.29
N GLY A 204 22.55 -0.36 8.58
CA GLY A 204 23.10 0.88 9.13
C GLY A 204 22.13 1.63 10.01
N SER A 205 22.70 2.45 10.90
CA SER A 205 21.96 3.26 11.87
C SER A 205 21.66 4.68 11.38
N GLN A 206 22.25 5.10 10.26
CA GLN A 206 22.05 6.45 9.70
C GLN A 206 21.01 6.42 8.59
N GLY A 207 20.17 7.44 8.53
CA GLY A 207 19.20 7.63 7.46
C GLY A 207 17.90 8.23 7.95
N ARG A 208 17.09 8.68 7.00
CA ARG A 208 15.77 9.27 7.23
C ARG A 208 14.66 8.32 6.79
N CYS A 209 13.47 8.52 7.30
CA CYS A 209 12.26 7.83 6.87
C CYS A 209 11.03 8.69 7.16
N ARG A 210 9.91 8.36 6.55
CA ARG A 210 8.62 9.03 6.75
C ARG A 210 7.77 8.40 7.87
N ALA A 211 8.25 7.33 8.51
CA ALA A 211 7.55 6.68 9.62
C ALA A 211 7.27 7.67 10.75
N LEU A 212 6.05 7.70 11.25
CA LEU A 212 5.54 8.58 12.31
C LEU A 212 5.64 10.10 12.04
N SER A 213 6.17 10.53 10.88
CA SER A 213 6.14 11.93 10.46
C SER A 213 5.07 12.19 9.40
N ASP A 214 4.94 11.31 8.41
CA ASP A 214 4.05 11.41 7.26
C ASP A 214 3.11 10.20 7.15
N GLN A 215 3.48 9.09 7.75
CA GLN A 215 2.72 7.84 7.70
C GLN A 215 2.66 7.12 9.05
N ILE A 216 1.62 6.32 9.22
CA ILE A 216 1.38 5.41 10.34
C ILE A 216 0.57 4.22 9.83
N ALA A 217 0.67 3.06 10.48
CA ALA A 217 -0.16 1.92 10.14
C ALA A 217 -0.82 1.30 11.37
N VAL A 218 -1.99 0.72 11.15
CA VAL A 218 -2.75 -0.04 12.14
C VAL A 218 -3.04 -1.41 11.53
N LEU A 219 -2.62 -2.45 12.21
CA LEU A 219 -2.87 -3.83 11.83
C LEU A 219 -4.33 -4.23 12.14
N SER A 220 -4.81 -5.32 11.57
CA SER A 220 -6.21 -5.76 11.71
C SER A 220 -6.63 -6.11 13.16
N ASP A 221 -5.66 -6.34 14.05
CA ASP A 221 -5.89 -6.55 15.49
C ASP A 221 -5.84 -5.25 16.31
N GLY A 222 -5.74 -4.09 15.65
CA GLY A 222 -5.64 -2.77 16.28
C GLY A 222 -4.24 -2.36 16.70
N THR A 223 -3.21 -3.19 16.49
CA THR A 223 -1.82 -2.88 16.80
C THR A 223 -1.34 -1.70 15.93
N VAL A 224 -0.81 -0.67 16.58
CA VAL A 224 -0.27 0.50 15.89
C VAL A 224 1.22 0.32 15.67
N VAL A 225 1.66 0.52 14.42
CA VAL A 225 3.06 0.36 13.98
C VAL A 225 3.54 1.61 13.24
N PRO A 226 4.86 1.88 13.19
CA PRO A 226 5.39 3.12 12.62
C PRO A 226 5.10 3.30 11.12
N CYS A 227 4.97 2.21 10.37
CA CYS A 227 4.74 2.24 8.92
C CYS A 227 4.15 0.91 8.43
N CYS A 228 3.67 0.90 7.18
CA CYS A 228 3.08 -0.28 6.54
C CYS A 228 4.07 -1.42 6.21
N LEU A 229 5.36 -1.24 6.46
CA LEU A 229 6.36 -2.30 6.26
C LEU A 229 6.62 -3.11 7.53
N ASP A 230 6.15 -2.67 8.68
CA ASP A 230 6.14 -3.46 9.91
C ASP A 230 4.89 -4.34 9.96
N ASN A 231 4.85 -5.31 9.06
CA ASN A 231 3.69 -6.16 8.83
C ASN A 231 3.47 -7.21 9.92
N GLU A 232 4.46 -7.49 10.75
CA GLU A 232 4.35 -8.43 11.88
C GLU A 232 4.13 -7.73 13.23
N GLY A 233 4.22 -6.39 13.28
CA GLY A 233 4.09 -5.64 14.53
C GLY A 233 5.32 -5.71 15.43
N ALA A 234 6.51 -5.92 14.86
CA ALA A 234 7.77 -5.99 15.60
C ALA A 234 8.08 -4.70 16.37
N LEU A 235 7.60 -3.56 15.88
CA LEU A 235 7.68 -2.25 16.53
C LEU A 235 6.31 -1.79 17.02
N ALA A 236 5.53 -2.67 17.66
CA ALA A 236 4.24 -2.32 18.22
C ALA A 236 4.36 -1.14 19.21
N LEU A 237 3.64 -0.05 18.90
CA LEU A 237 3.64 1.19 19.71
C LEU A 237 2.52 1.21 20.74
N GLY A 238 1.49 0.42 20.53
CA GLY A 238 0.29 0.31 21.34
C GLY A 238 -0.85 -0.32 20.56
N ASN A 239 -2.06 -0.31 21.12
CA ASN A 239 -3.23 -0.89 20.46
C ASN A 239 -4.39 0.11 20.45
N LEU A 240 -4.90 0.42 19.26
CA LEU A 240 -5.89 1.49 19.05
C LEU A 240 -7.30 1.12 19.57
N PHE A 241 -7.60 -0.15 19.79
CA PHE A 241 -8.82 -0.53 20.49
C PHE A 241 -8.79 -0.12 21.96
N ARG A 242 -7.61 -0.12 22.58
CA ARG A 242 -7.43 0.05 24.02
C ARG A 242 -6.99 1.47 24.44
N GLN A 243 -6.36 2.21 23.53
CA GLN A 243 -5.70 3.49 23.82
C GLN A 243 -6.15 4.58 22.85
N ALA A 244 -5.99 5.82 23.23
CA ALA A 244 -6.09 6.93 22.29
C ALA A 244 -4.83 7.01 21.42
N LEU A 245 -4.97 7.42 20.16
CA LEU A 245 -3.81 7.55 19.27
C LEU A 245 -2.82 8.61 19.75
N SER A 246 -3.31 9.69 20.42
CA SER A 246 -2.47 10.70 21.07
C SER A 246 -1.47 10.08 22.05
N ASP A 247 -1.95 9.17 22.90
CA ASP A 247 -1.14 8.55 23.94
C ASP A 247 -0.10 7.60 23.34
N ILE A 248 -0.51 6.84 22.32
CA ILE A 248 0.41 5.99 21.56
C ILE A 248 1.52 6.82 20.90
N LEU A 249 1.17 7.94 20.26
CA LEU A 249 2.13 8.82 19.62
C LEU A 249 3.04 9.59 20.59
N ALA A 250 2.61 9.76 21.83
CA ALA A 250 3.39 10.35 22.92
C ALA A 250 4.25 9.34 23.67
N SER A 251 4.13 8.04 23.37
CA SER A 251 4.92 7.00 24.02
C SER A 251 6.42 7.14 23.75
N LEU A 252 7.25 6.68 24.67
CA LEU A 252 8.71 6.75 24.52
C LEU A 252 9.20 6.08 23.22
N PRO A 253 8.73 4.86 22.83
CA PRO A 253 9.14 4.26 21.57
C PRO A 253 8.75 5.09 20.33
N ALA A 254 7.54 5.65 20.30
CA ALA A 254 7.09 6.48 19.19
C ALA A 254 7.91 7.78 19.07
N CYS A 255 8.18 8.44 20.19
CA CYS A 255 9.03 9.63 20.24
C CYS A 255 10.46 9.31 19.79
N ALA A 256 11.06 8.22 20.29
CA ALA A 256 12.43 7.83 19.93
C ALA A 256 12.58 7.59 18.41
N ILE A 257 11.61 6.91 17.79
CA ILE A 257 11.62 6.68 16.32
C ILE A 257 11.49 8.00 15.56
N ARG A 258 10.54 8.84 15.92
CA ARG A 258 10.29 10.13 15.24
C ARG A 258 11.47 11.07 15.36
N GLU A 259 12.01 11.24 16.55
CA GLU A 259 13.16 12.09 16.84
C GLU A 259 14.44 11.55 16.23
N GLY A 260 14.64 10.22 16.25
CA GLY A 260 15.74 9.58 15.56
C GLY A 260 15.75 9.95 14.08
N PHE A 261 14.64 9.75 13.36
CA PHE A 261 14.57 10.12 11.95
C PHE A 261 14.73 11.63 11.70
N ALA A 262 14.27 12.49 12.63
CA ALA A 262 14.51 13.93 12.52
C ALA A 262 16.02 14.28 12.59
N ARG A 263 16.78 13.53 13.37
CA ARG A 263 18.26 13.67 13.47
C ARG A 263 19.01 12.89 12.39
N GLY A 264 18.34 12.15 11.51
CA GLY A 264 18.96 11.28 10.50
C GLY A 264 19.41 9.92 11.04
N GLU A 265 18.78 9.44 12.10
CA GLU A 265 19.11 8.19 12.77
C GLU A 265 17.97 7.18 12.66
N ARG A 266 18.28 5.93 12.39
CA ARG A 266 17.34 4.80 12.42
C ARG A 266 17.35 4.21 13.84
N ALA A 267 16.60 4.85 14.76
CA ALA A 267 16.62 4.51 16.19
C ALA A 267 16.14 3.07 16.47
N ALA A 268 15.11 2.60 15.76
CA ALA A 268 14.54 1.28 16.01
C ALA A 268 15.31 0.15 15.29
N PRO A 269 15.47 -1.04 15.94
CA PRO A 269 16.22 -2.17 15.37
C PRO A 269 15.71 -2.62 13.99
N LEU A 270 14.39 -2.74 13.82
CA LEU A 270 13.79 -3.12 12.53
C LEU A 270 14.08 -2.09 11.44
N CYS A 271 14.10 -0.79 11.78
CA CYS A 271 14.40 0.28 10.83
C CYS A 271 15.84 0.23 10.31
N ARG A 272 16.79 -0.28 11.12
CA ARG A 272 18.19 -0.49 10.71
C ARG A 272 18.34 -1.61 9.68
N ARG A 273 17.37 -2.51 9.58
CA ARG A 273 17.34 -3.67 8.68
C ARG A 273 16.48 -3.43 7.44
N CYS A 274 15.82 -2.27 7.34
CA CYS A 274 14.87 -1.97 6.29
C CYS A 274 15.57 -1.50 5.00
N GLY A 275 15.48 -2.30 3.93
CA GLY A 275 16.00 -1.92 2.61
C GLY A 275 15.23 -0.75 1.98
N TYR A 276 13.94 -0.62 2.28
CA TYR A 276 13.14 0.52 1.77
C TYR A 276 13.64 1.88 2.29
N ALA A 277 14.19 1.93 3.51
CA ALA A 277 14.67 3.15 4.11
C ALA A 277 15.90 3.75 3.38
N GLU A 278 16.62 2.96 2.59
CA GLU A 278 17.78 3.42 1.79
C GLU A 278 17.38 4.44 0.72
N ARG A 279 16.11 4.43 0.27
CA ARG A 279 15.57 5.36 -0.73
C ARG A 279 15.52 6.81 -0.27
N PHE A 280 15.55 7.06 1.03
CA PHE A 280 15.46 8.42 1.58
C PHE A 280 16.81 9.08 1.80
N GLY A 281 17.92 8.37 1.50
CA GLY A 281 19.27 8.87 1.68
C GLY A 281 19.66 9.08 3.14
N THR A 282 20.90 9.56 3.32
CA THR A 282 21.48 9.85 4.65
C THR A 282 21.52 11.36 4.96
N ARG A 283 21.13 12.22 4.00
CA ARG A 283 21.17 13.69 4.13
C ARG A 283 19.80 14.28 4.44
#